data_4ef3bb865ee86f42e4dfcbb35e6840a9
#
_entry.id   4ef3bb865ee86f42e4dfcbb35e6840a9
#
_cell.length_a   1.000
_cell.length_b   1.000
_cell.length_c   1.000
_cell.angle_alpha   90.00
_cell.angle_beta   90.00
_cell.angle_gamma   90.00
#
_symmetry.space_group_name_H-M   'P 1'
#
loop_
_entity.id
_entity.type
_entity.pdbx_description
1 polymer ?
#
loop_
_entity_poly.entity_id
_entity_poly.type
_entity_poly.pdbx_seq_one_letter_code
_entity_poly.pdbx_strand_id
1 'polypeptide(L)'
;MLRVIGAGLPRTGTMTLKSALETLLGAPCHHMSEVFQRVETDPPAFLAAARGERTDWDAILAGYAAAVDWPASAFHAELAERYPDAIVVMSRRDSFDTWWKSCNDTIFTGMDTGEYATSAWRAMIDAVWEKSFGNAPRSDRDAVEAAYHRYHERVRETVPAERLVEFTTGAGWGPLCDALGLPVPDEPFPYLNTTREWHERTGEVPPGGVPGPGGS
;
A
#
# COMPACT_ATOMS: atom_id res chain seq x y z
N MET A 1 5.13 17.36 7.21
CA MET A 1 3.71 17.34 6.76
C MET A 1 3.65 16.52 5.48
N LEU A 2 2.67 15.62 5.34
CA LEU A 2 2.51 14.82 4.13
C LEU A 2 2.20 15.70 2.91
N ARG A 3 2.86 15.40 1.79
CA ARG A 3 2.61 15.94 0.47
C ARG A 3 1.88 14.94 -0.43
N VAL A 4 2.03 13.64 -0.15
CA VAL A 4 1.40 12.57 -0.92
C VAL A 4 0.78 11.53 0.00
N ILE A 5 -0.47 11.19 -0.28
CA ILE A 5 -1.23 10.14 0.38
C ILE A 5 -1.48 9.04 -0.64
N GLY A 6 -1.01 7.83 -0.37
CA GLY A 6 -1.33 6.65 -1.19
C GLY A 6 -2.69 6.08 -0.83
N ALA A 7 -3.57 5.98 -1.79
CA ALA A 7 -4.85 5.25 -1.70
C ALA A 7 -4.80 3.91 -2.46
N GLY A 8 -3.62 3.49 -2.93
CA GLY A 8 -3.44 2.20 -3.57
C GLY A 8 -3.42 1.05 -2.58
N LEU A 9 -4.11 -0.03 -2.92
CA LEU A 9 -4.08 -1.29 -2.16
C LEU A 9 -2.70 -1.95 -2.22
N PRO A 10 -2.36 -2.85 -1.29
CA PRO A 10 -1.10 -3.61 -1.39
C PRO A 10 -1.00 -4.34 -2.72
N ARG A 11 0.22 -4.60 -3.18
CA ARG A 11 0.54 -5.26 -4.45
C ARG A 11 0.17 -4.46 -5.72
N THR A 12 -0.11 -3.19 -5.59
CA THR A 12 -0.31 -2.27 -6.74
C THR A 12 0.96 -1.49 -7.13
N GLY A 13 2.15 -2.02 -6.81
CA GLY A 13 3.43 -1.37 -7.08
C GLY A 13 3.83 -0.33 -6.03
N THR A 14 3.34 -0.46 -4.81
CA THR A 14 3.54 0.50 -3.71
C THR A 14 5.00 0.68 -3.30
N MET A 15 5.85 -0.36 -3.38
CA MET A 15 7.28 -0.24 -3.13
C MET A 15 8.00 0.60 -4.22
N THR A 16 7.63 0.40 -5.48
CA THR A 16 8.09 1.24 -6.59
C THR A 16 7.65 2.68 -6.39
N LEU A 17 6.38 2.88 -6.03
CA LEU A 17 5.83 4.21 -5.76
C LEU A 17 6.53 4.88 -4.56
N LYS A 18 6.82 4.13 -3.48
CA LYS A 18 7.63 4.62 -2.35
C LYS A 18 8.96 5.18 -2.83
N SER A 19 9.73 4.37 -3.56
CA SER A 19 11.05 4.79 -4.07
C SER A 19 10.96 6.01 -4.98
N ALA A 20 9.98 6.05 -5.89
CA ALA A 20 9.76 7.19 -6.77
C ALA A 20 9.43 8.47 -6.00
N LEU A 21 8.56 8.37 -4.98
CA LEU A 21 8.20 9.52 -4.16
C LEU A 21 9.37 10.00 -3.29
N GLU A 22 10.20 9.10 -2.78
CA GLU A 22 11.41 9.47 -2.04
C GLU A 22 12.40 10.24 -2.93
N THR A 23 12.59 9.82 -4.18
CA THR A 23 13.37 10.56 -5.18
C THR A 23 12.77 11.95 -5.43
N LEU A 24 11.48 12.03 -5.71
CA LEU A 24 10.82 13.31 -6.06
C LEU A 24 10.75 14.30 -4.90
N LEU A 25 10.55 13.80 -3.68
CA LEU A 25 10.31 14.65 -2.50
C LEU A 25 11.59 14.91 -1.71
N GLY A 26 12.66 14.16 -1.94
CA GLY A 26 13.89 14.22 -1.15
C GLY A 26 13.68 13.89 0.33
N ALA A 27 12.69 13.08 0.66
CA ALA A 27 12.26 12.79 2.03
C ALA A 27 11.64 11.39 2.14
N PRO A 28 11.63 10.77 3.34
CA PRO A 28 11.11 9.41 3.54
C PRO A 28 9.63 9.27 3.19
N CYS A 29 9.25 8.08 2.73
CA CYS A 29 7.87 7.67 2.48
C CYS A 29 7.50 6.49 3.39
N HIS A 30 6.43 6.63 4.18
CA HIS A 30 5.89 5.55 5.00
C HIS A 30 5.26 4.46 4.12
N HIS A 31 5.51 3.21 4.46
CA HIS A 31 5.06 2.02 3.73
C HIS A 31 5.03 0.83 4.70
N MET A 32 4.43 -0.30 4.34
CA MET A 32 4.46 -1.51 5.15
C MET A 32 5.89 -1.93 5.56
N SER A 33 6.90 -1.67 4.73
CA SER A 33 8.31 -1.92 5.07
C SER A 33 8.79 -1.15 6.29
N GLU A 34 8.26 0.04 6.54
CA GLU A 34 8.57 0.85 7.73
C GLU A 34 7.89 0.28 8.98
N VAL A 35 6.65 -0.22 8.81
CA VAL A 35 5.90 -0.87 9.89
C VAL A 35 6.63 -2.09 10.44
N PHE A 36 7.29 -2.88 9.57
CA PHE A 36 8.13 -4.00 10.00
C PHE A 36 9.30 -3.59 10.90
N GLN A 37 9.78 -2.36 10.76
CA GLN A 37 10.86 -1.83 11.60
C GLN A 37 10.34 -1.12 12.86
N ARG A 38 9.04 -0.86 12.92
CA ARG A 38 8.35 -0.10 13.98
C ARG A 38 7.22 -0.90 14.62
N VAL A 39 7.41 -2.21 14.77
CA VAL A 39 6.37 -3.17 15.23
C VAL A 39 5.78 -2.86 16.62
N GLU A 40 6.52 -2.14 17.46
CA GLU A 40 6.06 -1.76 18.79
C GLU A 40 5.18 -0.49 18.78
N THR A 41 5.25 0.32 17.72
CA THR A 41 4.57 1.63 17.67
C THR A 41 3.49 1.68 16.59
N ASP A 42 3.78 1.26 15.36
CA ASP A 42 2.87 1.44 14.25
C ASP A 42 1.63 0.52 14.34
N PRO A 43 1.76 -0.81 14.56
CA PRO A 43 0.59 -1.67 14.63
C PRO A 43 -0.43 -1.27 15.71
N PRO A 44 -0.04 -0.93 16.96
CA PRO A 44 -1.00 -0.44 17.95
C PRO A 44 -1.67 0.88 17.53
N ALA A 45 -0.91 1.82 16.95
CA ALA A 45 -1.44 3.11 16.56
C ALA A 45 -2.46 3.01 15.41
N PHE A 46 -2.14 2.24 14.36
CA PHE A 46 -3.07 2.01 13.26
C PHE A 46 -4.28 1.15 13.67
N LEU A 47 -4.12 0.22 14.61
CA LEU A 47 -5.23 -0.53 15.18
C LEU A 47 -6.18 0.39 15.95
N ALA A 48 -5.67 1.29 16.78
CA ALA A 48 -6.46 2.29 17.51
C ALA A 48 -7.23 3.19 16.52
N ALA A 49 -6.56 3.66 15.46
CA ALA A 49 -7.20 4.41 14.39
C ALA A 49 -8.34 3.63 13.70
N ALA A 50 -8.13 2.34 13.40
CA ALA A 50 -9.14 1.50 12.77
C ALA A 50 -10.36 1.26 13.66
N ARG A 51 -10.19 1.33 14.99
CA ARG A 51 -11.27 1.25 15.98
C ARG A 51 -12.01 2.58 16.19
N GLY A 52 -11.63 3.62 15.45
CA GLY A 52 -12.24 4.95 15.57
C GLY A 52 -11.75 5.76 16.78
N GLU A 53 -10.65 5.37 17.39
CA GLU A 53 -10.03 6.13 18.47
C GLU A 53 -9.40 7.42 17.91
N ARG A 54 -9.33 8.45 18.77
CA ARG A 54 -8.70 9.72 18.38
C ARG A 54 -7.24 9.50 18.00
N THR A 55 -6.92 9.79 16.74
CA THR A 55 -5.62 9.49 16.15
C THR A 55 -4.82 10.77 15.91
N ASP A 56 -3.58 10.79 16.38
CA ASP A 56 -2.59 11.84 16.07
C ASP A 56 -1.77 11.42 14.84
N TRP A 57 -2.29 11.74 13.65
CA TRP A 57 -1.62 11.43 12.38
C TRP A 57 -0.26 12.11 12.25
N ASP A 58 -0.08 13.30 12.83
CA ASP A 58 1.20 14.01 12.78
C ASP A 58 2.28 13.28 13.59
N ALA A 59 1.90 12.65 14.71
CA ALA A 59 2.82 11.85 15.50
C ALA A 59 3.16 10.51 14.82
N ILE A 60 2.15 9.81 14.26
CA ILE A 60 2.34 8.52 13.59
C ILE A 60 3.23 8.67 12.35
N LEU A 61 2.98 9.73 11.56
CA LEU A 61 3.64 9.96 10.27
C LEU A 61 4.74 11.04 10.39
N ALA A 62 5.26 11.27 11.58
CA ALA A 62 6.34 12.22 11.81
C ALA A 62 7.58 11.86 10.98
N GLY A 63 8.13 12.85 10.26
CA GLY A 63 9.32 12.68 9.42
C GLY A 63 9.06 12.16 8.01
N TYR A 64 7.84 11.75 7.69
CA TYR A 64 7.48 11.30 6.33
C TYR A 64 6.86 12.43 5.51
N ALA A 65 7.24 12.52 4.24
CA ALA A 65 6.62 13.42 3.25
C ALA A 65 5.53 12.72 2.43
N ALA A 66 5.50 11.40 2.43
CA ALA A 66 4.49 10.58 1.78
C ALA A 66 4.16 9.37 2.65
N ALA A 67 2.95 8.80 2.45
CA ALA A 67 2.57 7.54 3.06
C ALA A 67 1.79 6.72 2.02
N VAL A 68 2.27 5.52 1.70
CA VAL A 68 1.67 4.62 0.70
C VAL A 68 1.54 3.21 1.27
N ASP A 69 0.78 2.34 0.57
CA ASP A 69 0.55 0.97 1.01
C ASP A 69 -0.27 0.87 2.31
N TRP A 70 -0.59 -0.34 2.72
CA TRP A 70 -1.09 -0.58 4.05
C TRP A 70 -0.02 -0.30 5.12
N PRO A 71 -0.43 0.09 6.31
CA PRO A 71 -1.82 0.37 6.74
C PRO A 71 -2.34 1.74 6.31
N ALA A 72 -1.47 2.69 5.91
CA ALA A 72 -1.82 4.09 5.66
C ALA A 72 -2.92 4.26 4.59
N SER A 73 -2.87 3.48 3.49
CA SER A 73 -3.84 3.62 2.39
C SER A 73 -5.29 3.30 2.80
N ALA A 74 -5.50 2.49 3.84
CA ALA A 74 -6.83 2.24 4.38
C ALA A 74 -7.46 3.48 5.06
N PHE A 75 -6.65 4.47 5.37
CA PHE A 75 -7.04 5.74 6.02
C PHE A 75 -6.92 6.94 5.07
N HIS A 76 -6.96 6.70 3.76
CA HIS A 76 -6.78 7.76 2.77
C HIS A 76 -7.76 8.94 2.94
N ALA A 77 -9.00 8.69 3.35
CA ALA A 77 -9.99 9.72 3.55
C ALA A 77 -9.64 10.62 4.77
N GLU A 78 -9.32 10.01 5.91
CA GLU A 78 -8.93 10.72 7.14
C GLU A 78 -7.61 11.50 6.93
N LEU A 79 -6.68 10.90 6.20
CA LEU A 79 -5.42 11.57 5.86
C LEU A 79 -5.65 12.72 4.88
N ALA A 80 -6.54 12.56 3.87
CA ALA A 80 -6.88 13.63 2.92
C ALA A 80 -7.60 14.81 3.59
N GLU A 81 -8.39 14.55 4.63
CA GLU A 81 -9.00 15.58 5.47
C GLU A 81 -7.94 16.29 6.35
N ARG A 82 -7.03 15.51 6.97
CA ARG A 82 -5.97 16.05 7.82
C ARG A 82 -4.92 16.86 7.06
N TYR A 83 -4.63 16.48 5.81
CA TYR A 83 -3.64 17.11 4.94
C TYR A 83 -4.29 17.60 3.63
N PRO A 84 -5.03 18.71 3.67
CA PRO A 84 -5.84 19.16 2.53
C PRO A 84 -5.02 19.57 1.31
N ASP A 85 -3.75 19.91 1.48
CA ASP A 85 -2.84 20.28 0.38
C ASP A 85 -2.10 19.07 -0.24
N ALA A 86 -2.23 17.88 0.35
CA ALA A 86 -1.60 16.68 -0.18
C ALA A 86 -2.35 16.15 -1.41
N ILE A 87 -1.63 15.70 -2.43
CA ILE A 87 -2.22 14.90 -3.51
C ILE A 87 -2.50 13.48 -3.01
N VAL A 88 -3.49 12.83 -3.61
CA VAL A 88 -3.83 11.43 -3.33
C VAL A 88 -3.50 10.59 -4.55
N VAL A 89 -2.62 9.59 -4.38
CA VAL A 89 -2.23 8.68 -5.47
C VAL A 89 -2.89 7.32 -5.27
N MET A 90 -3.83 7.01 -6.15
CA MET A 90 -4.47 5.70 -6.20
C MET A 90 -3.73 4.78 -7.18
N SER A 91 -2.75 4.05 -6.68
CA SER A 91 -2.05 3.06 -7.49
C SER A 91 -2.90 1.81 -7.69
N ARG A 92 -2.90 1.27 -8.92
CA ARG A 92 -3.68 0.09 -9.28
C ARG A 92 -2.96 -0.79 -10.30
N ARG A 93 -3.39 -2.05 -10.40
CA ARG A 93 -3.04 -2.97 -11.47
C ARG A 93 -3.97 -2.78 -12.67
N ASP A 94 -3.59 -3.35 -13.80
CA ASP A 94 -4.40 -3.31 -15.02
C ASP A 94 -5.76 -4.00 -14.86
N SER A 95 -5.84 -5.02 -14.01
CA SER A 95 -7.07 -5.73 -13.70
C SER A 95 -7.12 -6.26 -12.28
N PHE A 96 -8.32 -6.59 -11.81
CA PHE A 96 -8.52 -7.31 -10.56
C PHE A 96 -7.81 -8.67 -10.58
N ASP A 97 -7.87 -9.42 -11.66
CA ASP A 97 -7.21 -10.73 -11.79
C ASP A 97 -5.70 -10.64 -11.56
N THR A 98 -5.05 -9.62 -12.15
CA THR A 98 -3.62 -9.37 -11.95
C THR A 98 -3.30 -9.05 -10.50
N TRP A 99 -4.13 -8.24 -9.87
CA TRP A 99 -4.00 -7.90 -8.45
C TRP A 99 -4.23 -9.11 -7.56
N TRP A 100 -5.34 -9.83 -7.79
CA TRP A 100 -5.72 -11.02 -7.03
C TRP A 100 -4.65 -12.10 -7.06
N LYS A 101 -4.15 -12.41 -8.27
CA LYS A 101 -3.03 -13.34 -8.43
C LYS A 101 -1.81 -12.91 -7.62
N SER A 102 -1.42 -11.64 -7.71
CA SER A 102 -0.26 -11.13 -6.97
C SER A 102 -0.43 -11.23 -5.46
N CYS A 103 -1.65 -11.00 -4.94
CA CYS A 103 -1.94 -11.14 -3.51
C CYS A 103 -1.88 -12.59 -3.04
N ASN A 104 -2.46 -13.51 -3.79
CA ASN A 104 -2.42 -14.95 -3.46
C ASN A 104 -0.99 -15.52 -3.54
N ASP A 105 -0.21 -15.09 -4.52
CA ASP A 105 1.17 -15.54 -4.69
C ASP A 105 2.12 -14.99 -3.61
N THR A 106 1.66 -14.03 -2.77
CA THR A 106 2.55 -13.33 -1.83
C THR A 106 1.93 -13.14 -0.44
N ILE A 107 1.09 -12.12 -0.27
CA ILE A 107 0.70 -11.64 1.07
C ILE A 107 -0.40 -12.46 1.74
N PHE A 108 -1.33 -13.06 0.98
CA PHE A 108 -2.46 -13.77 1.59
C PHE A 108 -2.00 -15.01 2.34
N THR A 109 -1.07 -15.79 1.80
CA THR A 109 -0.46 -16.94 2.48
C THR A 109 0.17 -16.53 3.82
N GLY A 110 0.98 -15.46 3.83
CA GLY A 110 1.60 -14.94 5.05
C GLY A 110 0.61 -14.37 6.07
N MET A 111 -0.49 -13.78 5.60
CA MET A 111 -1.57 -13.32 6.48
C MET A 111 -2.24 -14.46 7.25
N ASP A 112 -2.37 -15.63 6.64
CA ASP A 112 -3.08 -16.77 7.23
C ASP A 112 -2.16 -17.62 8.12
N THR A 113 -0.88 -17.76 7.80
CA THR A 113 0.07 -18.61 8.54
C THR A 113 0.63 -17.97 9.81
N GLY A 114 0.55 -16.65 9.94
CA GLY A 114 0.82 -15.98 11.22
C GLY A 114 2.27 -15.92 11.68
N GLU A 115 3.25 -16.21 10.84
CA GLU A 115 4.69 -16.24 11.18
C GLU A 115 5.25 -14.87 11.64
N TYR A 116 4.57 -13.77 11.29
CA TYR A 116 5.01 -12.40 11.59
C TYR A 116 4.17 -11.71 12.69
N ALA A 117 3.29 -12.45 13.37
CA ALA A 117 2.21 -11.81 14.09
C ALA A 117 2.44 -11.74 15.59
N THR A 118 2.93 -10.61 16.09
CA THR A 118 2.48 -10.18 17.41
C THR A 118 0.94 -10.05 17.38
N SER A 119 0.27 -10.20 18.53
CA SER A 119 -1.19 -10.04 18.60
C SER A 119 -1.67 -8.67 18.05
N ALA A 120 -0.87 -7.61 18.24
CA ALA A 120 -1.14 -6.27 17.72
C ALA A 120 -1.00 -6.18 16.19
N TRP A 121 0.02 -6.81 15.60
CA TRP A 121 0.17 -6.88 14.15
C TRP A 121 -1.03 -7.55 13.48
N ARG A 122 -1.39 -8.75 13.95
CA ARG A 122 -2.54 -9.50 13.41
C ARG A 122 -3.82 -8.68 13.52
N ALA A 123 -4.08 -8.11 14.69
CA ALA A 123 -5.27 -7.29 14.91
C ALA A 123 -5.29 -6.04 13.99
N MET A 124 -4.14 -5.39 13.76
CA MET A 124 -4.04 -4.30 12.81
C MET A 124 -4.36 -4.74 11.38
N ILE A 125 -3.77 -5.85 10.90
CA ILE A 125 -4.01 -6.36 9.54
C ILE A 125 -5.49 -6.70 9.33
N ASP A 126 -6.13 -7.36 10.31
CA ASP A 126 -7.56 -7.69 10.22
C ASP A 126 -8.43 -6.42 10.22
N ALA A 127 -8.12 -5.43 11.04
CA ALA A 127 -8.83 -4.15 11.08
C ALA A 127 -8.63 -3.32 9.78
N VAL A 128 -7.43 -3.31 9.22
CA VAL A 128 -7.12 -2.66 7.94
C VAL A 128 -7.81 -3.39 6.77
N TRP A 129 -7.88 -4.72 6.82
CA TRP A 129 -8.68 -5.51 5.89
C TRP A 129 -10.15 -5.11 5.94
N GLU A 130 -10.75 -5.13 7.13
CA GLU A 130 -12.15 -4.76 7.32
C GLU A 130 -12.43 -3.33 6.83
N LYS A 131 -11.56 -2.38 7.13
CA LYS A 131 -11.69 -1.00 6.66
C LYS A 131 -11.61 -0.88 5.12
N SER A 132 -10.79 -1.69 4.47
CA SER A 132 -10.61 -1.67 3.01
C SER A 132 -11.70 -2.46 2.28
N PHE A 133 -12.02 -3.67 2.75
CA PHE A 133 -12.85 -4.65 2.07
C PHE A 133 -14.16 -5.00 2.80
N GLY A 134 -14.38 -4.42 3.99
CA GLY A 134 -15.52 -4.80 4.83
C GLY A 134 -15.40 -6.26 5.29
N ASN A 135 -16.54 -6.93 5.39
CA ASN A 135 -16.61 -8.32 5.85
C ASN A 135 -16.34 -9.35 4.73
N ALA A 136 -15.71 -8.96 3.60
CA ALA A 136 -15.40 -9.90 2.53
C ALA A 136 -14.39 -10.96 3.01
N PRO A 137 -14.72 -12.26 3.02
CA PRO A 137 -13.77 -13.30 3.39
C PRO A 137 -12.62 -13.34 2.37
N ARG A 138 -11.37 -13.42 2.85
CA ARG A 138 -10.17 -13.49 1.97
C ARG A 138 -10.19 -14.68 1.00
N SER A 139 -10.91 -15.75 1.35
CA SER A 139 -11.06 -16.94 0.52
C SER A 139 -12.18 -16.82 -0.53
N ASP A 140 -13.04 -15.82 -0.45
CA ASP A 140 -14.15 -15.59 -1.36
C ASP A 140 -13.74 -14.57 -2.42
N ARG A 141 -13.30 -15.07 -3.59
CA ARG A 141 -12.81 -14.24 -4.69
C ARG A 141 -13.84 -13.21 -5.15
N ASP A 142 -15.10 -13.62 -5.29
CA ASP A 142 -16.14 -12.76 -5.85
C ASP A 142 -16.52 -11.65 -4.85
N ALA A 143 -16.58 -11.98 -3.55
CA ALA A 143 -16.80 -11.00 -2.51
C ALA A 143 -15.65 -9.98 -2.43
N VAL A 144 -14.39 -10.44 -2.57
CA VAL A 144 -13.22 -9.58 -2.59
C VAL A 144 -13.18 -8.71 -3.85
N GLU A 145 -13.56 -9.24 -5.04
CA GLU A 145 -13.64 -8.47 -6.27
C GLU A 145 -14.65 -7.33 -6.15
N ALA A 146 -15.85 -7.64 -5.66
CA ALA A 146 -16.87 -6.62 -5.41
C ALA A 146 -16.38 -5.56 -4.41
N ALA A 147 -15.68 -5.96 -3.36
CA ALA A 147 -15.12 -5.03 -2.37
C ALA A 147 -13.95 -4.21 -2.93
N TYR A 148 -13.11 -4.79 -3.79
CA TYR A 148 -12.03 -4.11 -4.52
C TYR A 148 -12.57 -2.95 -5.37
N HIS A 149 -13.63 -3.20 -6.14
CA HIS A 149 -14.24 -2.16 -6.96
C HIS A 149 -14.89 -1.07 -6.10
N ARG A 150 -15.64 -1.44 -5.05
CA ARG A 150 -16.20 -0.47 -4.10
C ARG A 150 -15.13 0.38 -3.41
N TYR A 151 -13.97 -0.19 -3.10
CA TYR A 151 -12.86 0.56 -2.52
C TYR A 151 -12.39 1.67 -3.46
N HIS A 152 -12.16 1.36 -4.74
CA HIS A 152 -11.72 2.35 -5.73
C HIS A 152 -12.79 3.42 -6.01
N GLU A 153 -14.06 3.03 -6.03
CA GLU A 153 -15.18 3.99 -6.16
C GLU A 153 -15.20 4.94 -4.97
N ARG A 154 -15.10 4.42 -3.75
CA ARG A 154 -15.03 5.23 -2.53
C ARG A 154 -13.86 6.21 -2.54
N VAL A 155 -12.69 5.82 -3.04
CA VAL A 155 -11.57 6.77 -3.20
C VAL A 155 -11.95 7.92 -4.13
N ARG A 156 -12.58 7.63 -5.27
CA ARG A 156 -13.03 8.68 -6.23
C ARG A 156 -14.13 9.58 -5.67
N GLU A 157 -14.97 9.05 -4.81
CA GLU A 157 -16.07 9.80 -4.19
C GLU A 157 -15.57 10.71 -3.06
N THR A 158 -14.55 10.28 -2.32
CA THR A 158 -14.06 11.00 -1.14
C THR A 158 -12.94 11.98 -1.42
N VAL A 159 -12.22 11.82 -2.53
CA VAL A 159 -11.08 12.65 -2.89
C VAL A 159 -11.47 13.59 -4.04
N PRO A 160 -11.31 14.92 -3.90
CA PRO A 160 -11.52 15.86 -5.00
C PRO A 160 -10.69 15.48 -6.24
N ALA A 161 -11.30 15.56 -7.43
CA ALA A 161 -10.68 15.09 -8.67
C ALA A 161 -9.35 15.79 -8.97
N GLU A 162 -9.23 17.06 -8.62
CA GLU A 162 -8.02 17.88 -8.80
C GLU A 162 -6.85 17.46 -7.90
N ARG A 163 -7.13 16.65 -6.87
CA ARG A 163 -6.12 16.09 -5.96
C ARG A 163 -5.86 14.61 -6.20
N LEU A 164 -6.69 13.94 -7.02
CA LEU A 164 -6.62 12.49 -7.25
C LEU A 164 -5.77 12.17 -8.48
N VAL A 165 -4.73 11.38 -8.28
CA VAL A 165 -3.90 10.80 -9.34
C VAL A 165 -4.19 9.31 -9.44
N GLU A 166 -4.83 8.86 -10.51
CA GLU A 166 -4.92 7.43 -10.82
C GLU A 166 -3.60 6.97 -11.47
N PHE A 167 -2.89 6.09 -10.76
CA PHE A 167 -1.56 5.64 -11.14
C PHE A 167 -1.56 4.15 -11.46
N THR A 168 -1.45 3.81 -12.73
CA THR A 168 -1.29 2.41 -13.16
C THR A 168 0.18 2.00 -13.05
N THR A 169 0.43 0.80 -12.56
CA THR A 169 1.79 0.24 -12.46
C THR A 169 2.50 0.33 -13.83
N GLY A 170 3.67 0.96 -13.87
CA GLY A 170 4.42 1.17 -15.11
C GLY A 170 4.20 2.53 -15.80
N ALA A 171 3.36 3.41 -15.26
CA ALA A 171 3.09 4.73 -15.85
C ALA A 171 4.31 5.68 -15.89
N GLY A 172 5.39 5.37 -15.14
CA GLY A 172 6.60 6.20 -15.11
C GLY A 172 6.46 7.47 -14.28
N TRP A 173 7.37 8.42 -14.50
CA TRP A 173 7.46 9.66 -13.73
C TRP A 173 6.32 10.65 -14.00
N GLY A 174 5.85 10.73 -15.26
CA GLY A 174 4.97 11.80 -15.74
C GLY A 174 3.81 12.12 -14.80
N PRO A 175 2.89 11.18 -14.51
CA PRO A 175 1.72 11.48 -13.70
C PRO A 175 2.03 12.03 -12.29
N LEU A 176 3.13 11.57 -11.68
CA LEU A 176 3.56 12.05 -10.36
C LEU A 176 4.19 13.44 -10.44
N CYS A 177 5.04 13.68 -11.45
CA CYS A 177 5.69 14.95 -11.66
C CYS A 177 4.69 16.04 -11.99
N ASP A 178 3.73 15.76 -12.88
CA ASP A 178 2.65 16.70 -13.25
C ASP A 178 1.84 17.11 -12.03
N ALA A 179 1.41 16.14 -11.22
CA ALA A 179 0.60 16.40 -10.04
C ALA A 179 1.36 17.14 -8.92
N LEU A 180 2.67 16.92 -8.80
CA LEU A 180 3.52 17.56 -7.80
C LEU A 180 4.13 18.90 -8.28
N GLY A 181 4.00 19.24 -9.56
CA GLY A 181 4.66 20.39 -10.16
C GLY A 181 6.18 20.27 -10.13
N LEU A 182 6.72 19.07 -10.28
CA LEU A 182 8.16 18.79 -10.21
C LEU A 182 8.71 18.38 -11.59
N PRO A 183 9.99 18.64 -11.88
CA PRO A 183 10.61 18.18 -13.10
C PRO A 183 10.74 16.65 -13.11
N VAL A 184 10.72 16.05 -14.30
CA VAL A 184 10.99 14.62 -14.47
C VAL A 184 12.47 14.37 -14.20
N PRO A 185 12.83 13.42 -13.31
CA PRO A 185 14.21 13.04 -13.06
C PRO A 185 14.90 12.46 -14.32
N ASP A 186 16.20 12.69 -14.45
CA ASP A 186 17.02 12.14 -15.55
C ASP A 186 17.32 10.64 -15.40
N GLU A 187 16.87 10.01 -14.33
CA GLU A 187 17.05 8.58 -14.05
C GLU A 187 15.83 7.75 -14.46
N PRO A 188 16.00 6.46 -14.79
CA PRO A 188 14.88 5.57 -15.08
C PRO A 188 13.92 5.48 -13.90
N PHE A 189 12.61 5.33 -14.21
CA PHE A 189 11.60 5.08 -13.18
C PHE A 189 11.92 3.76 -12.45
N PRO A 190 11.88 3.71 -11.10
CA PRO A 190 12.19 2.51 -10.35
C PRO A 190 11.22 1.38 -10.67
N TYR A 191 11.68 0.13 -10.57
CA TYR A 191 10.85 -1.06 -10.73
C TYR A 191 11.23 -2.10 -9.68
N LEU A 192 10.50 -2.12 -8.56
CA LEU A 192 10.85 -2.84 -7.34
C LEU A 192 9.75 -3.78 -6.88
N ASN A 193 10.13 -4.78 -6.08
CA ASN A 193 9.24 -5.70 -5.38
C ASN A 193 8.29 -6.46 -6.31
N THR A 194 8.84 -6.97 -7.41
CA THR A 194 8.16 -7.94 -8.27
C THR A 194 7.79 -9.19 -7.46
N THR A 195 6.84 -9.99 -7.94
CA THR A 195 6.51 -11.28 -7.30
C THR A 195 7.75 -12.17 -7.18
N ARG A 196 8.65 -12.15 -8.19
CA ARG A 196 9.92 -12.89 -8.15
C ARG A 196 10.81 -12.42 -7.01
N GLU A 197 11.04 -11.11 -6.86
CA GLU A 197 11.87 -10.55 -5.79
C GLU A 197 11.26 -10.78 -4.41
N TRP A 198 9.92 -10.84 -4.32
CA TRP A 198 9.24 -11.22 -3.08
C TRP A 198 9.63 -12.64 -2.67
N HIS A 199 9.52 -13.62 -3.56
CA HIS A 199 9.88 -15.02 -3.27
C HIS A 199 11.36 -15.20 -2.98
N GLU A 200 12.24 -14.50 -3.71
CA GLU A 200 13.68 -14.49 -3.44
C GLU A 200 14.01 -13.98 -2.03
N ARG A 201 13.29 -12.98 -1.55
CA ARG A 201 13.49 -12.39 -0.23
C ARG A 201 12.91 -13.22 0.91
N THR A 202 11.72 -13.80 0.72
CA THR A 202 11.02 -14.58 1.76
C THR A 202 11.41 -16.04 1.79
N GLY A 203 12.07 -16.54 0.75
CA GLY A 203 12.37 -17.96 0.59
C GLY A 203 11.14 -18.81 0.25
N GLU A 204 9.99 -18.20 0.00
CA GLU A 204 8.75 -18.89 -0.37
C GLU A 204 8.77 -19.28 -1.84
N VAL A 205 8.43 -20.55 -2.14
CA VAL A 205 8.26 -21.03 -3.52
C VAL A 205 6.82 -20.74 -3.94
N PRO A 206 6.58 -20.08 -5.10
CA PRO A 206 5.21 -19.81 -5.56
C PRO A 206 4.44 -21.12 -5.76
N PRO A 207 3.13 -21.15 -5.47
CA PRO A 207 2.28 -22.29 -5.77
C PRO A 207 2.38 -22.67 -7.26
N GLY A 208 2.91 -23.87 -7.56
CA GLY A 208 3.14 -24.36 -8.93
C GLY A 208 4.50 -23.99 -9.55
N GLY A 209 5.39 -23.35 -8.82
CA GLY A 209 6.77 -23.12 -9.23
C GLY A 209 7.63 -24.37 -9.11
N VAL A 210 8.36 -24.72 -10.18
CA VAL A 210 9.40 -25.77 -10.13
C VAL A 210 10.53 -25.25 -9.26
N PRO A 211 11.02 -26.00 -8.22
CA PRO A 211 12.17 -25.58 -7.46
C PRO A 211 13.35 -25.40 -8.41
N GLY A 212 13.99 -24.22 -8.33
CA GLY A 212 15.23 -23.97 -9.05
C GLY A 212 16.27 -25.02 -8.72
N PRO A 213 17.23 -25.33 -9.62
CA PRO A 213 18.25 -26.34 -9.38
C PRO A 213 19.07 -25.93 -8.15
N GLY A 214 18.97 -26.76 -7.10
CA GLY A 214 19.68 -26.59 -5.85
C GLY A 214 21.18 -26.44 -6.10
N GLY A 215 21.74 -25.33 -5.61
CA GLY A 215 23.17 -25.19 -5.45
C GLY A 215 23.66 -26.17 -4.36
N SER A 216 24.41 -27.11 -4.77
CA SER A 216 25.23 -27.98 -3.91
C SER A 216 26.43 -27.21 -3.38
#